data_837aafa0f79ce47ca8084e82a2da4a37
#
_entry.id   837aafa0f79ce47ca8084e82a2da4a37
#
_cell.length_a   1.000
_cell.length_b   1.000
_cell.length_c   1.000
_cell.angle_alpha   90.00
_cell.angle_beta   90.00
_cell.angle_gamma   90.00
#
_symmetry.space_group_name_H-M   'P 1'
#
loop_
_entity.id
_entity.type
_entity.pdbx_description
1 polymer ?
#
loop_
_entity_poly.entity_id
_entity_poly.type
_entity_poly.pdbx_seq_one_letter_code
_entity_poly.pdbx_strand_id
1 'polypeptide(L)'
;MKRGIAILLLVALTLGISGCSTWVKNEYLSVTPHVEQSVPASETQEEETPLVTNRNELRGAVLSLIRNWTERGILLVRDYDGDVSSDLSEILDYATSEDPIGAYAVDYADAELTGSVRAGRIEVSIVFRRSAAEIGSIVTVSNNSAALRKIQQALVDSDTALTLRIRDYQQTDFEADIRDYCLEHPELILAIPEISAELYPREGVTRILELHFSYPESRDRMRTMLSSVNTILSSATAYVCTGKTDNERAALLHRFLTSRFRYEIEAETPSMPAYRLLCEGAAHSLSFASVVYAECVAAGLECRIVTGTRGGASHYWNLLCIDGEYYYVDLMRSVERDMRELTLLTSEQLKDEDYAWPEDDYPATPSAEEPPQPPDPTEPTSETESTEHSAEPTE
;
A
#
# COMPACT_ATOMS: atom_id res chain seq x y z
N MET A 1 13.74 69.76 13.54
CA MET A 1 13.38 68.33 13.47
C MET A 1 12.84 67.87 12.11
N LYS A 2 12.01 68.62 11.40
CA LYS A 2 11.43 68.19 10.08
C LYS A 2 12.45 68.09 8.91
N ARG A 3 13.54 68.85 8.93
CA ARG A 3 14.59 68.80 7.88
C ARG A 3 15.58 67.62 8.03
N GLY A 4 15.81 67.14 9.25
CA GLY A 4 16.69 65.99 9.49
C GLY A 4 16.05 64.64 9.08
N ILE A 5 14.72 64.52 9.22
CA ILE A 5 13.96 63.31 8.86
C ILE A 5 13.90 63.15 7.35
N ALA A 6 13.78 64.25 6.58
CA ALA A 6 13.76 64.24 5.13
C ALA A 6 15.11 63.77 4.53
N ILE A 7 16.23 64.19 5.16
CA ILE A 7 17.57 63.78 4.72
C ILE A 7 17.81 62.32 5.02
N LEU A 8 17.34 61.82 6.18
CA LEU A 8 17.47 60.39 6.53
C LEU A 8 16.63 59.48 5.63
N LEU A 9 15.44 59.93 5.23
CA LEU A 9 14.62 59.21 4.27
C LEU A 9 15.20 59.20 2.84
N LEU A 10 15.90 60.32 2.43
CA LEU A 10 16.55 60.36 1.14
C LEU A 10 17.80 59.46 1.05
N VAL A 11 18.58 59.37 2.18
CA VAL A 11 19.73 58.48 2.28
C VAL A 11 19.27 57.00 2.35
N ALA A 12 18.15 56.70 3.02
CA ALA A 12 17.57 55.34 3.00
C ALA A 12 17.05 54.92 1.59
N LEU A 13 16.54 55.89 0.82
CA LEU A 13 16.04 55.62 -0.52
C LEU A 13 17.19 55.40 -1.52
N THR A 14 18.34 56.05 -1.34
CA THR A 14 19.53 55.86 -2.21
C THR A 14 20.30 54.56 -1.88
N LEU A 15 20.20 54.03 -0.68
CA LEU A 15 20.80 52.75 -0.30
C LEU A 15 19.95 51.54 -0.71
N GLY A 16 18.67 51.75 -1.04
CA GLY A 16 17.75 50.71 -1.51
C GLY A 16 17.85 50.39 -3.00
N ILE A 17 18.63 51.17 -3.81
CA ILE A 17 18.77 50.97 -5.26
C ILE A 17 20.09 50.24 -5.61
N SER A 18 20.88 49.82 -4.61
CA SER A 18 21.96 48.87 -4.85
C SER A 18 21.34 47.49 -5.00
N GLY A 19 20.55 47.34 -6.07
CA GLY A 19 20.11 46.02 -6.54
C GLY A 19 21.35 45.19 -6.79
N CYS A 20 21.46 44.07 -6.15
CA CYS A 20 22.35 43.00 -6.53
C CYS A 20 22.10 42.69 -8.00
N SER A 21 22.88 43.30 -8.89
CA SER A 21 23.13 42.69 -10.19
C SER A 21 23.90 41.39 -9.88
N THR A 22 23.17 40.31 -9.62
CA THR A 22 23.73 38.99 -9.85
C THR A 22 24.23 39.02 -11.26
N TRP A 23 25.53 39.03 -11.40
CA TRP A 23 26.22 38.74 -12.63
C TRP A 23 25.74 37.36 -13.08
N VAL A 24 24.68 37.30 -13.87
CA VAL A 24 24.51 36.23 -14.81
C VAL A 24 25.65 36.45 -15.82
N LYS A 25 26.76 35.79 -15.59
CA LYS A 25 27.70 35.51 -16.65
C LYS A 25 26.88 34.77 -17.69
N ASN A 26 26.48 35.49 -18.74
CA ASN A 26 26.22 34.91 -20.02
C ASN A 26 27.58 34.36 -20.50
N GLU A 27 27.96 33.22 -20.03
CA GLU A 27 28.82 32.34 -20.78
C GLU A 27 27.99 31.93 -21.96
N TYR A 28 28.17 32.67 -23.05
CA TYR A 28 27.86 32.15 -24.38
C TYR A 28 28.57 30.81 -24.42
N LEU A 29 27.82 29.72 -24.38
CA LEU A 29 28.30 28.43 -24.80
C LEU A 29 28.86 28.65 -26.19
N SER A 30 30.18 28.79 -26.31
CA SER A 30 30.86 28.70 -27.58
C SER A 30 30.50 27.30 -28.09
N VAL A 31 29.58 27.26 -29.04
CA VAL A 31 29.34 26.06 -29.84
C VAL A 31 30.65 25.81 -30.55
N THR A 32 31.45 24.95 -29.98
CA THR A 32 32.57 24.36 -30.70
C THR A 32 31.94 23.69 -31.91
N PRO A 33 32.36 24.07 -33.16
CA PRO A 33 31.84 23.36 -34.31
C PRO A 33 32.13 21.88 -34.08
N HIS A 34 31.08 21.04 -34.19
CA HIS A 34 31.26 19.61 -34.21
C HIS A 34 32.31 19.31 -35.28
N VAL A 35 33.53 19.09 -34.83
CA VAL A 35 34.47 18.30 -35.61
C VAL A 35 33.78 16.94 -35.68
N GLU A 36 33.32 16.54 -36.85
CA GLU A 36 33.01 15.17 -37.13
C GLU A 36 34.28 14.36 -36.79
N GLN A 37 34.37 13.97 -35.50
CA GLN A 37 35.16 12.80 -35.19
C GLN A 37 34.49 11.70 -36.00
N SER A 38 35.16 11.26 -37.03
CA SER A 38 34.91 9.96 -37.62
C SER A 38 35.04 9.00 -36.47
N VAL A 39 33.90 8.67 -35.84
CA VAL A 39 33.78 7.53 -34.94
C VAL A 39 34.31 6.39 -35.80
N PRO A 40 35.41 5.69 -35.39
CA PRO A 40 35.78 4.49 -36.10
C PRO A 40 34.49 3.66 -36.14
N ALA A 41 34.12 3.26 -37.33
CA ALA A 41 32.96 2.40 -37.52
C ALA A 41 33.07 1.29 -36.49
N SER A 42 32.32 1.44 -35.38
CA SER A 42 32.05 0.36 -34.50
C SER A 42 31.56 -0.71 -35.43
N GLU A 43 32.26 -1.85 -35.47
CA GLU A 43 31.78 -3.01 -36.18
C GLU A 43 30.33 -3.15 -35.79
N THR A 44 29.46 -2.67 -36.70
CA THR A 44 28.04 -2.93 -36.64
C THR A 44 28.03 -4.47 -36.71
N GLN A 45 27.75 -5.12 -35.58
CA GLN A 45 27.18 -6.44 -35.64
C GLN A 45 26.02 -6.26 -36.60
N GLU A 46 26.17 -6.77 -37.82
CA GLU A 46 25.05 -6.94 -38.74
C GLU A 46 24.07 -7.80 -37.96
N GLU A 47 23.10 -7.16 -37.30
CA GLU A 47 21.94 -7.86 -36.76
C GLU A 47 21.34 -8.53 -37.97
N GLU A 48 21.55 -9.86 -38.06
CA GLU A 48 21.00 -10.67 -39.15
C GLU A 48 19.50 -10.40 -39.16
N THR A 49 19.02 -9.75 -40.23
CA THR A 49 17.60 -9.45 -40.41
C THR A 49 16.80 -10.74 -40.22
N PRO A 50 15.88 -10.84 -39.27
CA PRO A 50 15.18 -12.08 -38.93
C PRO A 50 14.52 -12.68 -40.15
N LEU A 51 14.77 -13.95 -40.42
CA LEU A 51 14.12 -14.71 -41.49
C LEU A 51 12.93 -15.46 -40.87
N VAL A 52 11.73 -15.34 -41.48
CA VAL A 52 10.52 -15.99 -41.03
C VAL A 52 9.96 -16.91 -42.14
N THR A 53 9.69 -18.15 -41.75
CA THR A 53 9.18 -19.21 -42.63
C THR A 53 7.82 -19.77 -42.19
N ASN A 54 7.37 -19.38 -40.96
CA ASN A 54 6.10 -19.85 -40.40
C ASN A 54 5.55 -18.87 -39.36
N ARG A 55 4.29 -19.07 -38.95
CA ARG A 55 3.59 -18.22 -37.97
C ARG A 55 4.30 -18.06 -36.65
N ASN A 56 4.95 -19.11 -36.11
CA ASN A 56 5.60 -19.04 -34.82
C ASN A 56 6.85 -18.14 -34.86
N GLU A 57 7.64 -18.25 -35.93
CA GLU A 57 8.80 -17.39 -36.16
C GLU A 57 8.37 -15.93 -36.37
N LEU A 58 7.33 -15.70 -37.16
CA LEU A 58 6.77 -14.37 -37.39
C LEU A 58 6.29 -13.74 -36.06
N ARG A 59 5.54 -14.50 -35.25
CA ARG A 59 5.09 -14.04 -33.92
C ARG A 59 6.28 -13.74 -33.01
N GLY A 60 7.26 -14.63 -32.97
CA GLY A 60 8.48 -14.43 -32.16
C GLY A 60 9.24 -13.18 -32.54
N ALA A 61 9.37 -12.91 -33.84
CA ALA A 61 10.05 -11.73 -34.37
C ALA A 61 9.28 -10.42 -34.02
N VAL A 62 7.97 -10.36 -34.22
CA VAL A 62 7.15 -9.21 -33.85
C VAL A 62 7.21 -8.91 -32.36
N LEU A 63 7.05 -9.93 -31.50
CA LEU A 63 7.15 -9.77 -30.06
C LEU A 63 8.57 -9.37 -29.61
N SER A 64 9.61 -9.77 -30.34
CA SER A 64 10.99 -9.34 -30.09
C SER A 64 11.17 -7.85 -30.36
N LEU A 65 10.58 -7.32 -31.44
CA LEU A 65 10.61 -5.87 -31.72
C LEU A 65 9.99 -5.07 -30.57
N ILE A 66 8.85 -5.53 -30.04
CA ILE A 66 8.17 -4.88 -28.90
C ILE A 66 9.05 -4.91 -27.64
N ARG A 67 9.59 -6.09 -27.30
CA ARG A 67 10.43 -6.27 -26.09
C ARG A 67 11.73 -5.46 -26.14
N ASN A 68 12.28 -5.29 -27.35
CA ASN A 68 13.51 -4.52 -27.56
C ASN A 68 13.23 -3.04 -27.85
N TRP A 69 11.98 -2.59 -27.70
CA TRP A 69 11.56 -1.20 -27.95
C TRP A 69 12.00 -0.71 -29.34
N THR A 70 11.75 -1.51 -30.37
CA THR A 70 12.16 -1.23 -31.75
C THR A 70 10.96 -0.66 -32.52
N GLU A 71 11.02 0.63 -32.82
CA GLU A 71 9.94 1.35 -33.51
C GLU A 71 9.74 0.91 -34.97
N ARG A 72 10.82 0.45 -35.61
CA ARG A 72 10.79 -0.04 -36.99
C ARG A 72 11.64 -1.29 -37.13
N GLY A 73 11.04 -2.38 -37.60
CA GLY A 73 11.69 -3.66 -37.83
C GLY A 73 11.48 -4.13 -39.25
N ILE A 74 12.47 -4.90 -39.76
CA ILE A 74 12.40 -5.55 -41.06
C ILE A 74 12.49 -7.05 -40.82
N LEU A 75 11.58 -7.82 -41.43
CA LEU A 75 11.59 -9.27 -41.39
C LEU A 75 11.62 -9.79 -42.83
N LEU A 76 12.49 -10.79 -43.10
CA LEU A 76 12.55 -11.43 -44.41
C LEU A 76 11.63 -12.64 -44.40
N VAL A 77 10.84 -12.78 -45.48
CA VAL A 77 9.95 -13.94 -45.69
C VAL A 77 10.57 -14.85 -46.74
N ARG A 78 10.67 -16.15 -46.42
CA ARG A 78 11.13 -17.13 -47.40
C ARG A 78 10.33 -18.41 -47.24
N ASP A 79 9.73 -18.86 -48.35
CA ASP A 79 8.95 -20.12 -48.45
C ASP A 79 8.00 -20.29 -47.25
N TYR A 80 7.22 -19.24 -46.98
CA TYR A 80 6.36 -19.17 -45.79
C TYR A 80 5.24 -20.20 -45.87
N ASP A 81 5.09 -20.99 -44.79
CA ASP A 81 4.05 -22.00 -44.63
C ASP A 81 2.77 -21.37 -44.06
N GLY A 82 1.78 -21.09 -44.92
CA GLY A 82 0.52 -20.46 -44.56
C GLY A 82 0.22 -19.16 -45.31
N ASP A 83 -0.79 -18.43 -44.83
CA ASP A 83 -1.16 -17.09 -45.31
C ASP A 83 -0.48 -16.03 -44.46
N VAL A 84 0.65 -15.55 -44.96
CA VAL A 84 1.46 -14.56 -44.23
C VAL A 84 0.69 -13.26 -43.91
N SER A 85 -0.26 -12.84 -44.75
CA SER A 85 -1.03 -11.61 -44.52
C SER A 85 -2.07 -11.78 -43.42
N SER A 86 -2.77 -12.93 -43.41
CA SER A 86 -3.71 -13.27 -42.32
C SER A 86 -2.99 -13.46 -41.02
N ASP A 87 -1.90 -14.24 -41.03
CA ASP A 87 -1.08 -14.46 -39.82
C ASP A 87 -0.50 -13.18 -39.26
N LEU A 88 -0.04 -12.27 -40.11
CA LEU A 88 0.52 -10.98 -39.68
C LEU A 88 -0.53 -10.12 -38.97
N SER A 89 -1.74 -10.00 -39.53
CA SER A 89 -2.85 -9.27 -38.91
C SER A 89 -3.20 -9.83 -37.53
N GLU A 90 -3.38 -11.15 -37.44
CA GLU A 90 -3.72 -11.81 -36.18
C GLU A 90 -2.59 -11.68 -35.13
N ILE A 91 -1.32 -11.71 -35.57
CA ILE A 91 -0.16 -11.55 -34.70
C ILE A 91 -0.06 -10.10 -34.17
N LEU A 92 -0.32 -9.10 -35.00
CA LEU A 92 -0.33 -7.70 -34.56
C LEU A 92 -1.46 -7.45 -33.55
N ASP A 93 -2.65 -7.96 -33.82
CA ASP A 93 -3.78 -7.88 -32.89
C ASP A 93 -3.45 -8.55 -31.55
N TYR A 94 -2.91 -9.76 -31.58
CA TYR A 94 -2.44 -10.46 -30.39
C TYR A 94 -1.35 -9.67 -29.66
N ALA A 95 -0.35 -9.18 -30.39
CA ALA A 95 0.81 -8.52 -29.83
C ALA A 95 0.45 -7.20 -29.15
N THR A 96 -0.60 -6.50 -29.61
CA THR A 96 -1.03 -5.19 -29.04
C THR A 96 -2.13 -5.32 -27.99
N SER A 97 -2.91 -6.41 -28.00
CA SER A 97 -4.08 -6.55 -27.11
C SER A 97 -3.98 -7.68 -26.08
N GLU A 98 -3.24 -8.77 -26.37
CA GLU A 98 -3.20 -9.96 -25.53
C GLU A 98 -1.79 -10.26 -24.95
N ASP A 99 -0.69 -9.90 -25.65
CA ASP A 99 0.65 -9.99 -25.06
C ASP A 99 0.79 -8.96 -23.94
N PRO A 100 1.19 -9.36 -22.71
CA PRO A 100 1.22 -8.43 -21.58
C PRO A 100 2.10 -7.20 -21.81
N ILE A 101 3.27 -7.37 -22.42
CA ILE A 101 4.18 -6.25 -22.68
C ILE A 101 3.64 -5.37 -23.80
N GLY A 102 3.11 -5.99 -24.85
CA GLY A 102 2.53 -5.23 -25.95
C GLY A 102 1.27 -4.47 -25.55
N ALA A 103 0.34 -5.12 -24.84
CA ALA A 103 -0.86 -4.47 -24.32
C ALA A 103 -0.55 -3.30 -23.36
N TYR A 104 0.56 -3.36 -22.63
CA TYR A 104 1.04 -2.30 -21.73
C TYR A 104 1.75 -1.19 -22.51
N ALA A 105 2.63 -1.53 -23.45
CA ALA A 105 3.62 -0.61 -23.98
C ALA A 105 3.27 -0.02 -25.36
N VAL A 106 2.45 -0.72 -26.17
CA VAL A 106 2.19 -0.32 -27.56
C VAL A 106 0.89 0.46 -27.66
N ASP A 107 0.94 1.60 -28.33
CA ASP A 107 -0.26 2.37 -28.70
C ASP A 107 -0.85 1.87 -30.02
N TYR A 108 0.02 1.69 -31.01
CA TYR A 108 -0.35 1.24 -32.34
C TYR A 108 0.78 0.46 -33.00
N ALA A 109 0.45 -0.60 -33.75
CA ALA A 109 1.38 -1.32 -34.58
C ALA A 109 0.77 -1.59 -35.96
N ASP A 110 1.57 -1.45 -37.00
CA ASP A 110 1.21 -1.73 -38.39
C ASP A 110 2.35 -2.44 -39.11
N ALA A 111 2.02 -3.18 -40.16
CA ALA A 111 3.04 -3.81 -40.96
C ALA A 111 2.62 -3.93 -42.43
N GLU A 112 3.61 -3.74 -43.31
CA GLU A 112 3.43 -3.85 -44.75
C GLU A 112 4.25 -5.00 -45.34
N LEU A 113 3.59 -5.90 -46.05
CA LEU A 113 4.24 -6.99 -46.78
C LEU A 113 4.54 -6.56 -48.21
N THR A 114 5.80 -6.63 -48.62
CA THR A 114 6.27 -6.39 -49.97
C THR A 114 6.84 -7.68 -50.56
N GLY A 115 6.47 -8.06 -51.78
CA GLY A 115 6.94 -9.27 -52.42
C GLY A 115 5.94 -10.42 -52.33
N SER A 116 6.43 -11.65 -52.13
CA SER A 116 5.60 -12.88 -52.12
C SER A 116 5.97 -13.79 -50.95
N VAL A 117 5.14 -14.80 -50.68
CA VAL A 117 5.40 -15.85 -49.67
C VAL A 117 6.72 -16.61 -49.90
N ARG A 118 7.23 -16.69 -51.16
CA ARG A 118 8.50 -17.33 -51.47
C ARG A 118 9.72 -16.45 -51.22
N ALA A 119 9.56 -15.14 -51.42
CA ALA A 119 10.59 -14.14 -51.19
C ALA A 119 9.93 -12.79 -50.98
N GLY A 120 9.79 -12.38 -49.71
CA GLY A 120 9.12 -11.17 -49.32
C GLY A 120 9.86 -10.46 -48.19
N ARG A 121 9.38 -9.27 -47.88
CA ARG A 121 9.86 -8.43 -46.81
C ARG A 121 8.67 -7.83 -46.09
N ILE A 122 8.68 -7.93 -44.78
CA ILE A 122 7.69 -7.28 -43.92
C ILE A 122 8.39 -6.10 -43.23
N GLU A 123 7.82 -4.92 -43.35
CA GLU A 123 8.21 -3.73 -42.59
C GLU A 123 7.21 -3.53 -41.48
N VAL A 124 7.64 -3.67 -40.22
CA VAL A 124 6.81 -3.48 -39.03
C VAL A 124 7.10 -2.10 -38.45
N SER A 125 6.05 -1.33 -38.18
CA SER A 125 6.12 -0.03 -37.52
C SER A 125 5.35 -0.08 -36.20
N ILE A 126 5.99 0.31 -35.09
CA ILE A 126 5.40 0.26 -33.76
C ILE A 126 5.48 1.65 -33.14
N VAL A 127 4.35 2.13 -32.64
CA VAL A 127 4.24 3.35 -31.86
C VAL A 127 4.08 2.96 -30.39
N PHE A 128 5.04 3.36 -29.58
CA PHE A 128 5.03 3.04 -28.15
C PHE A 128 4.38 4.18 -27.35
N ARG A 129 3.51 3.84 -26.40
CA ARG A 129 2.98 4.76 -25.37
C ARG A 129 3.86 4.80 -24.12
N ARG A 130 4.78 3.81 -23.98
CA ARG A 130 5.74 3.71 -22.88
C ARG A 130 7.17 3.81 -23.40
N SER A 131 8.04 4.41 -22.61
CA SER A 131 9.46 4.49 -22.93
C SER A 131 10.18 3.15 -22.69
N ALA A 132 11.36 3.00 -23.26
CA ALA A 132 12.22 1.84 -22.98
C ALA A 132 12.57 1.70 -21.49
N ALA A 133 12.72 2.82 -20.76
CA ALA A 133 13.00 2.82 -19.33
C ALA A 133 11.81 2.28 -18.52
N GLU A 134 10.57 2.66 -18.85
CA GLU A 134 9.35 2.16 -18.21
C GLU A 134 9.21 0.65 -18.46
N ILE A 135 9.41 0.19 -19.69
CA ILE A 135 9.37 -1.25 -20.00
C ILE A 135 10.48 -2.00 -19.24
N GLY A 136 11.69 -1.43 -19.17
CA GLY A 136 12.83 -2.00 -18.45
C GLY A 136 12.64 -2.02 -16.93
N SER A 137 11.76 -1.20 -16.37
CA SER A 137 11.45 -1.15 -14.93
C SER A 137 10.46 -2.21 -14.47
N ILE A 138 9.83 -2.96 -15.39
CA ILE A 138 8.82 -3.97 -15.06
C ILE A 138 9.44 -5.10 -14.22
N VAL A 139 8.97 -5.25 -12.98
CA VAL A 139 9.40 -6.33 -12.09
C VAL A 139 8.52 -7.56 -12.33
N THR A 140 9.13 -8.69 -12.70
CA THR A 140 8.39 -9.93 -12.89
C THR A 140 8.28 -10.72 -11.58
N VAL A 141 7.05 -11.12 -11.25
CA VAL A 141 6.70 -11.93 -10.07
C VAL A 141 5.90 -13.18 -10.49
N SER A 142 5.89 -14.19 -9.63
CA SER A 142 5.26 -15.47 -9.94
C SER A 142 3.73 -15.42 -9.84
N ASN A 143 3.18 -14.78 -8.81
CA ASN A 143 1.76 -14.78 -8.48
C ASN A 143 1.37 -13.54 -7.65
N ASN A 144 0.07 -13.41 -7.27
CA ASN A 144 -0.45 -12.30 -6.50
C ASN A 144 0.22 -12.14 -5.12
N SER A 145 0.53 -13.24 -4.42
CA SER A 145 1.21 -13.15 -3.12
C SER A 145 2.62 -12.56 -3.25
N ALA A 146 3.32 -12.87 -4.34
CA ALA A 146 4.62 -12.26 -4.63
C ALA A 146 4.49 -10.80 -5.06
N ALA A 147 3.38 -10.45 -5.74
CA ALA A 147 3.03 -9.08 -6.09
C ALA A 147 2.78 -8.25 -4.83
N LEU A 148 1.94 -8.75 -3.90
CA LEU A 148 1.65 -8.07 -2.64
C LEU A 148 2.90 -7.75 -1.83
N ARG A 149 3.86 -8.68 -1.73
CA ARG A 149 5.14 -8.39 -1.05
C ARG A 149 5.94 -7.25 -1.71
N LYS A 150 5.86 -7.11 -3.04
CA LYS A 150 6.49 -5.99 -3.75
C LYS A 150 5.76 -4.68 -3.53
N ILE A 151 4.43 -4.73 -3.49
CA ILE A 151 3.58 -3.59 -3.17
C ILE A 151 3.84 -3.12 -1.73
N GLN A 152 3.87 -4.02 -0.76
CA GLN A 152 4.19 -3.72 0.64
C GLN A 152 5.55 -3.03 0.78
N GLN A 153 6.58 -3.52 0.06
CA GLN A 153 7.89 -2.87 0.06
C GLN A 153 7.83 -1.45 -0.54
N ALA A 154 7.12 -1.26 -1.65
CA ALA A 154 6.96 0.06 -2.27
C ALA A 154 6.23 1.06 -1.35
N LEU A 155 5.22 0.59 -0.58
CA LEU A 155 4.52 1.41 0.42
C LEU A 155 5.45 1.84 1.57
N VAL A 156 6.25 0.91 2.10
CA VAL A 156 7.26 1.21 3.15
C VAL A 156 8.30 2.22 2.63
N ASP A 157 8.73 2.07 1.38
CA ASP A 157 9.68 2.97 0.74
C ASP A 157 9.03 4.29 0.29
N SER A 158 7.69 4.40 0.37
CA SER A 158 6.90 5.52 -0.15
C SER A 158 7.20 5.79 -1.63
N ASP A 159 7.27 4.73 -2.44
CA ASP A 159 7.41 4.84 -3.88
C ASP A 159 6.13 5.40 -4.50
N THR A 160 6.26 6.15 -5.59
CA THR A 160 5.10 6.78 -6.26
C THR A 160 4.56 5.96 -7.43
N ALA A 161 5.28 4.93 -7.85
CA ALA A 161 4.87 4.04 -8.93
C ALA A 161 5.52 2.66 -8.79
N LEU A 162 4.80 1.63 -9.22
CA LEU A 162 5.28 0.26 -9.28
C LEU A 162 4.62 -0.47 -10.44
N THR A 163 5.41 -1.09 -11.31
CA THR A 163 4.89 -1.90 -12.43
C THR A 163 5.33 -3.35 -12.26
N LEU A 164 4.35 -4.25 -12.16
CA LEU A 164 4.57 -5.67 -11.91
C LEU A 164 4.03 -6.53 -13.05
N ARG A 165 4.85 -7.45 -13.57
CA ARG A 165 4.37 -8.53 -14.44
C ARG A 165 4.10 -9.77 -13.60
N ILE A 166 2.83 -10.10 -13.40
CA ILE A 166 2.35 -11.24 -12.61
C ILE A 166 2.11 -12.41 -13.58
N ARG A 167 2.85 -13.52 -13.39
CA ARG A 167 2.77 -14.69 -14.32
C ARG A 167 1.51 -15.51 -14.13
N ASP A 168 1.09 -15.69 -12.89
CA ASP A 168 -0.11 -16.41 -12.49
C ASP A 168 -0.99 -15.45 -11.70
N TYR A 169 -1.68 -14.59 -12.47
CA TYR A 169 -2.60 -13.60 -11.93
C TYR A 169 -3.94 -14.24 -11.61
N GLN A 170 -4.43 -14.00 -10.40
CA GLN A 170 -5.77 -14.30 -9.95
C GLN A 170 -6.54 -13.01 -9.69
N GLN A 171 -7.84 -12.99 -9.90
CA GLN A 171 -8.67 -11.82 -9.59
C GLN A 171 -8.52 -11.45 -8.12
N THR A 172 -8.07 -10.23 -7.84
CA THR A 172 -7.72 -9.75 -6.50
C THR A 172 -8.04 -8.26 -6.41
N ASP A 173 -8.55 -7.83 -5.28
CA ASP A 173 -8.72 -6.43 -4.93
C ASP A 173 -7.44 -5.91 -4.25
N PHE A 174 -6.48 -5.51 -5.05
CA PHE A 174 -5.23 -4.97 -4.53
C PHE A 174 -5.41 -3.65 -3.77
N GLU A 175 -6.44 -2.87 -4.06
CA GLU A 175 -6.70 -1.61 -3.34
C GLU A 175 -7.13 -1.88 -1.90
N ALA A 176 -7.99 -2.89 -1.70
CA ALA A 176 -8.37 -3.36 -0.37
C ALA A 176 -7.16 -3.91 0.40
N ASP A 177 -6.38 -4.82 -0.22
CA ASP A 177 -5.17 -5.39 0.39
C ASP A 177 -4.15 -4.31 0.80
N ILE A 178 -3.97 -3.26 -0.03
CA ILE A 178 -3.07 -2.14 0.25
C ILE A 178 -3.59 -1.32 1.43
N ARG A 179 -4.90 -1.01 1.46
CA ARG A 179 -5.51 -0.26 2.54
C ARG A 179 -5.37 -0.99 3.88
N ASP A 180 -5.69 -2.28 3.89
CA ASP A 180 -5.61 -3.11 5.09
C ASP A 180 -4.17 -3.16 5.60
N TYR A 181 -3.20 -3.37 4.72
CA TYR A 181 -1.78 -3.36 5.10
C TYR A 181 -1.33 -2.02 5.67
N CYS A 182 -1.77 -0.89 5.10
CA CYS A 182 -1.44 0.43 5.65
C CYS A 182 -2.05 0.65 7.04
N LEU A 183 -3.25 0.14 7.29
CA LEU A 183 -3.93 0.25 8.58
C LEU A 183 -3.30 -0.65 9.66
N GLU A 184 -2.83 -1.83 9.26
CA GLU A 184 -2.20 -2.79 10.15
C GLU A 184 -0.77 -2.42 10.52
N HIS A 185 -0.10 -1.59 9.73
CA HIS A 185 1.32 -1.25 9.90
C HIS A 185 1.60 0.26 10.01
N PRO A 186 0.94 0.99 10.93
CA PRO A 186 1.19 2.42 11.11
C PRO A 186 2.61 2.74 11.61
N GLU A 187 3.34 1.75 12.12
CA GLU A 187 4.76 1.86 12.51
C GLU A 187 5.72 1.84 11.32
N LEU A 188 5.27 1.34 10.15
CA LEU A 188 6.04 1.29 8.91
C LEU A 188 5.56 2.30 7.88
N ILE A 189 4.25 2.56 7.83
CA ILE A 189 3.58 3.35 6.80
C ILE A 189 2.79 4.48 7.46
N LEU A 190 3.20 5.71 7.17
CA LEU A 190 2.55 6.90 7.75
C LEU A 190 1.19 7.19 7.12
N ALA A 191 1.10 7.04 5.81
CA ALA A 191 -0.05 7.51 5.02
C ALA A 191 -0.64 6.40 4.15
N ILE A 192 -1.96 6.37 4.09
CA ILE A 192 -2.70 5.59 3.10
C ILE A 192 -2.69 6.42 1.82
N PRO A 193 -2.02 5.97 0.74
CA PRO A 193 -1.96 6.73 -0.51
C PRO A 193 -3.29 6.67 -1.25
N GLU A 194 -3.55 7.66 -2.11
CA GLU A 194 -4.50 7.50 -3.19
C GLU A 194 -3.89 6.59 -4.25
N ILE A 195 -4.66 5.61 -4.74
CA ILE A 195 -4.18 4.55 -5.62
C ILE A 195 -4.87 4.64 -6.97
N SER A 196 -4.07 4.54 -8.03
CA SER A 196 -4.57 4.23 -9.37
C SER A 196 -3.96 2.92 -9.82
N ALA A 197 -4.80 1.95 -10.21
CA ALA A 197 -4.39 0.62 -10.63
C ALA A 197 -4.91 0.29 -12.03
N GLU A 198 -4.02 -0.12 -12.92
CA GLU A 198 -4.39 -0.55 -14.26
C GLU A 198 -3.78 -1.93 -14.58
N LEU A 199 -4.54 -2.77 -15.30
CA LEU A 199 -4.16 -4.13 -15.68
C LEU A 199 -4.07 -4.30 -17.18
N TYR A 200 -2.97 -4.88 -17.65
CA TYR A 200 -2.67 -5.14 -19.05
C TYR A 200 -2.21 -6.60 -19.27
N PRO A 201 -2.82 -7.35 -20.19
CA PRO A 201 -4.11 -7.07 -20.83
C PRO A 201 -5.27 -7.14 -19.83
N ARG A 202 -6.49 -6.81 -20.28
CA ARG A 202 -7.69 -6.89 -19.42
C ARG A 202 -8.02 -8.31 -19.00
N GLU A 203 -7.62 -9.28 -19.79
CA GLU A 203 -7.86 -10.72 -19.56
C GLU A 203 -6.55 -11.51 -19.70
N GLY A 204 -6.50 -12.72 -19.18
CA GLY A 204 -5.35 -13.60 -19.29
C GLY A 204 -4.73 -13.95 -17.93
N VAL A 205 -3.91 -15.00 -17.93
CA VAL A 205 -3.25 -15.53 -16.75
C VAL A 205 -1.99 -14.71 -16.39
N THR A 206 -1.29 -14.20 -17.40
CA THR A 206 -0.14 -13.29 -17.17
C THR A 206 -0.58 -11.87 -17.45
N ARG A 207 -0.45 -10.98 -16.46
CA ARG A 207 -0.83 -9.57 -16.57
C ARG A 207 0.25 -8.63 -16.07
N ILE A 208 0.25 -7.42 -16.56
CA ILE A 208 1.00 -6.31 -15.99
C ILE A 208 0.05 -5.48 -15.15
N LEU A 209 0.35 -5.35 -13.87
CA LEU A 209 -0.29 -4.44 -12.93
C LEU A 209 0.57 -3.18 -12.84
N GLU A 210 0.01 -2.05 -13.24
CA GLU A 210 0.60 -0.72 -13.07
C GLU A 210 -0.09 -0.03 -11.91
N LEU A 211 0.70 0.39 -10.93
CA LEU A 211 0.24 1.09 -9.73
C LEU A 211 0.88 2.47 -9.66
N HIS A 212 0.07 3.48 -9.38
CA HIS A 212 0.52 4.82 -9.02
C HIS A 212 -0.01 5.16 -7.63
N PHE A 213 0.90 5.68 -6.78
CA PHE A 213 0.61 6.09 -5.42
C PHE A 213 0.78 7.60 -5.27
N SER A 214 -0.26 8.27 -4.82
CA SER A 214 -0.24 9.70 -4.49
C SER A 214 -0.30 9.87 -2.98
N TYR A 215 0.72 10.53 -2.42
CA TYR A 215 0.85 10.75 -0.98
C TYR A 215 0.53 12.21 -0.63
N PRO A 216 -0.03 12.47 0.58
CA PRO A 216 -0.38 13.83 1.01
C PRO A 216 0.84 14.71 1.28
N GLU A 217 2.02 14.11 1.49
CA GLU A 217 3.25 14.80 1.84
C GLU A 217 4.46 14.22 1.10
N SER A 218 5.56 14.95 1.08
CA SER A 218 6.82 14.45 0.52
C SER A 218 7.39 13.29 1.33
N ARG A 219 8.13 12.39 0.68
CA ARG A 219 8.78 11.23 1.31
C ARG A 219 9.59 11.60 2.56
N ASP A 220 10.41 12.65 2.49
CA ASP A 220 11.26 13.06 3.61
C ASP A 220 10.45 13.61 4.79
N ARG A 221 9.36 14.33 4.50
CA ARG A 221 8.46 14.83 5.52
C ARG A 221 7.69 13.67 6.17
N MET A 222 7.16 12.74 5.39
CA MET A 222 6.51 11.54 5.92
C MET A 222 7.44 10.72 6.80
N ARG A 223 8.71 10.56 6.43
CA ARG A 223 9.71 9.85 7.25
C ARG A 223 9.94 10.54 8.60
N THR A 224 10.00 11.87 8.61
CA THR A 224 10.12 12.64 9.86
C THR A 224 8.89 12.49 10.75
N MET A 225 7.69 12.57 10.16
CA MET A 225 6.43 12.42 10.87
C MET A 225 6.27 10.99 11.43
N LEU A 226 6.63 9.97 10.65
CA LEU A 226 6.63 8.56 11.07
C LEU A 226 7.56 8.33 12.27
N SER A 227 8.72 8.99 12.32
CA SER A 227 9.60 8.91 13.48
C SER A 227 8.93 9.45 14.76
N SER A 228 8.10 10.48 14.66
CA SER A 228 7.32 11.01 15.79
C SER A 228 6.25 10.01 16.25
N VAL A 229 5.53 9.41 15.31
CA VAL A 229 4.55 8.33 15.58
C VAL A 229 5.24 7.18 16.30
N ASN A 230 6.35 6.66 15.76
CA ASN A 230 7.09 5.53 16.33
C ASN A 230 7.65 5.80 17.74
N THR A 231 7.97 7.05 18.05
CA THR A 231 8.37 7.44 19.43
C THR A 231 7.22 7.22 20.41
N ILE A 232 6.00 7.59 20.02
CA ILE A 232 4.79 7.43 20.85
C ILE A 232 4.40 5.96 20.95
N LEU A 233 4.37 5.24 19.82
CA LEU A 233 4.06 3.79 19.77
C LEU A 233 5.04 3.00 20.66
N SER A 234 6.35 3.23 20.54
CA SER A 234 7.35 2.57 21.39
C SER A 234 7.13 2.83 22.89
N SER A 235 6.69 4.05 23.25
CA SER A 235 6.33 4.38 24.63
C SER A 235 5.05 3.67 25.08
N ALA A 236 4.06 3.53 24.19
CA ALA A 236 2.83 2.80 24.44
C ALA A 236 3.13 1.31 24.66
N THR A 237 3.83 0.67 23.72
CA THR A 237 4.23 -0.74 23.81
C THR A 237 4.99 -1.03 25.12
N ALA A 238 5.97 -0.19 25.48
CA ALA A 238 6.72 -0.35 26.72
C ALA A 238 5.82 -0.28 27.98
N TYR A 239 4.79 0.58 27.94
CA TYR A 239 3.82 0.69 29.04
C TYR A 239 2.85 -0.50 29.06
N VAL A 240 2.32 -0.89 27.92
CA VAL A 240 1.37 -1.99 27.76
C VAL A 240 1.99 -3.33 28.17
N CYS A 241 3.23 -3.59 27.77
CA CYS A 241 3.97 -4.80 28.12
C CYS A 241 4.28 -4.97 29.61
N THR A 242 3.98 -3.98 30.47
CA THR A 242 4.02 -4.16 31.94
C THR A 242 2.87 -5.01 32.46
N GLY A 243 1.78 -5.17 31.70
CA GLY A 243 0.66 -6.07 32.00
C GLY A 243 1.07 -7.53 31.89
N LYS A 244 0.58 -8.34 32.83
CA LYS A 244 0.93 -9.76 32.94
C LYS A 244 -0.07 -10.66 32.22
N THR A 245 -1.33 -10.24 32.12
CA THR A 245 -2.42 -10.93 31.45
C THR A 245 -2.87 -10.14 30.22
N ASP A 246 -3.61 -10.79 29.33
CA ASP A 246 -4.15 -10.14 28.13
C ASP A 246 -5.10 -9.00 28.49
N ASN A 247 -5.96 -9.23 29.49
CA ASN A 247 -6.87 -8.21 30.00
C ASN A 247 -6.11 -6.99 30.60
N GLU A 248 -5.03 -7.23 31.37
CA GLU A 248 -4.20 -6.14 31.91
C GLU A 248 -3.55 -5.32 30.78
N ARG A 249 -3.02 -5.98 29.74
CA ARG A 249 -2.42 -5.31 28.59
C ARG A 249 -3.44 -4.48 27.82
N ALA A 250 -4.61 -5.05 27.55
CA ALA A 250 -5.70 -4.34 26.86
C ALA A 250 -6.18 -3.12 27.70
N ALA A 251 -6.32 -3.27 29.01
CA ALA A 251 -6.69 -2.18 29.91
C ALA A 251 -5.60 -1.07 29.98
N LEU A 252 -4.32 -1.45 29.97
CA LEU A 252 -3.21 -0.49 29.92
C LEU A 252 -3.19 0.28 28.59
N LEU A 253 -3.43 -0.39 27.47
CA LEU A 253 -3.54 0.25 26.15
C LEU A 253 -4.69 1.25 26.12
N HIS A 254 -5.88 0.82 26.55
CA HIS A 254 -7.03 1.72 26.68
C HIS A 254 -6.68 2.96 27.51
N ARG A 255 -6.11 2.77 28.69
CA ARG A 255 -5.70 3.87 29.59
C ARG A 255 -4.65 4.77 28.94
N PHE A 256 -3.65 4.20 28.25
CA PHE A 256 -2.64 4.99 27.56
C PHE A 256 -3.26 5.94 26.56
N LEU A 257 -4.15 5.44 25.71
CA LEU A 257 -4.77 6.20 24.63
C LEU A 257 -5.84 7.18 25.16
N THR A 258 -6.64 6.82 26.17
CA THR A 258 -7.74 7.68 26.65
C THR A 258 -7.31 8.72 27.69
N SER A 259 -6.20 8.52 28.45
CA SER A 259 -5.83 9.41 29.56
C SER A 259 -4.68 10.36 29.24
N ARG A 260 -3.88 10.10 28.23
CA ARG A 260 -2.69 10.92 27.92
C ARG A 260 -2.92 11.98 26.85
N PHE A 261 -3.96 11.83 26.05
CA PHE A 261 -4.25 12.71 24.92
C PHE A 261 -5.56 13.45 25.16
N ARG A 262 -5.66 14.61 24.56
CA ARG A 262 -6.94 15.31 24.37
C ARG A 262 -7.28 15.22 22.90
N TYR A 263 -8.50 14.85 22.61
CA TYR A 263 -8.94 14.60 21.26
C TYR A 263 -10.02 15.59 20.82
N GLU A 264 -9.91 15.98 19.56
CA GLU A 264 -11.00 16.62 18.82
C GLU A 264 -11.52 15.60 17.79
N ILE A 265 -12.85 15.39 17.79
CA ILE A 265 -13.48 14.42 16.88
C ILE A 265 -13.42 14.96 15.45
N GLU A 266 -12.88 14.16 14.55
CA GLU A 266 -12.76 14.46 13.13
C GLU A 266 -13.80 13.66 12.34
N ALA A 267 -14.54 14.34 11.44
CA ALA A 267 -15.56 13.70 10.62
C ALA A 267 -14.99 13.11 9.31
N GLU A 268 -13.90 13.69 8.82
CA GLU A 268 -13.26 13.26 7.57
C GLU A 268 -12.28 12.11 7.83
N THR A 269 -12.31 11.12 6.94
CA THR A 269 -11.37 9.98 7.01
C THR A 269 -9.94 10.46 6.78
N PRO A 270 -9.04 10.30 7.75
CA PRO A 270 -7.68 10.82 7.62
C PRO A 270 -6.82 9.96 6.70
N SER A 271 -6.01 10.59 5.87
CA SER A 271 -5.00 9.91 5.05
C SER A 271 -3.75 9.48 5.84
N MET A 272 -3.52 10.06 7.03
CA MET A 272 -2.41 9.73 7.95
C MET A 272 -2.95 9.39 9.34
N PRO A 273 -3.64 8.24 9.51
CA PRO A 273 -4.46 7.96 10.68
C PRO A 273 -3.70 8.06 12.01
N ALA A 274 -2.59 7.34 12.12
CA ALA A 274 -1.80 7.31 13.37
C ALA A 274 -1.18 8.66 13.72
N TYR A 275 -0.71 9.42 12.74
CA TYR A 275 -0.14 10.75 12.97
C TYR A 275 -1.21 11.75 13.45
N ARG A 276 -2.35 11.76 12.79
CA ARG A 276 -3.50 12.63 13.16
C ARG A 276 -3.93 12.35 14.60
N LEU A 277 -4.04 11.08 14.98
CA LEU A 277 -4.44 10.69 16.32
C LEU A 277 -3.37 11.02 17.38
N LEU A 278 -2.14 10.55 17.18
CA LEU A 278 -1.10 10.56 18.21
C LEU A 278 -0.35 11.89 18.33
N CYS A 279 -0.18 12.60 17.21
CA CYS A 279 0.61 13.84 17.19
C CYS A 279 -0.26 15.10 17.16
N GLU A 280 -1.46 15.03 16.57
CA GLU A 280 -2.35 16.20 16.42
C GLU A 280 -3.61 16.13 17.28
N GLY A 281 -3.91 14.96 17.86
CA GLY A 281 -5.09 14.78 18.72
C GLY A 281 -6.41 14.75 17.94
N ALA A 282 -6.38 14.49 16.63
CA ALA A 282 -7.58 14.37 15.81
C ALA A 282 -8.12 12.94 15.88
N ALA A 283 -9.28 12.77 16.51
CA ALA A 283 -9.88 11.45 16.76
C ALA A 283 -10.82 11.04 15.63
N HIS A 284 -10.50 9.93 14.99
CA HIS A 284 -11.34 9.23 14.04
C HIS A 284 -11.30 7.73 14.33
N SER A 285 -12.42 7.01 14.11
CA SER A 285 -12.51 5.58 14.41
C SER A 285 -11.44 4.75 13.69
N LEU A 286 -11.15 5.07 12.42
CA LEU A 286 -10.08 4.46 11.64
C LEU A 286 -8.71 4.60 12.32
N SER A 287 -8.41 5.78 12.85
CA SER A 287 -7.14 6.09 13.52
C SER A 287 -6.96 5.27 14.80
N PHE A 288 -8.03 5.16 15.61
CA PHE A 288 -8.01 4.32 16.80
C PHE A 288 -7.84 2.85 16.44
N ALA A 289 -8.63 2.35 15.48
CA ALA A 289 -8.58 0.94 15.09
C ALA A 289 -7.18 0.52 14.61
N SER A 290 -6.50 1.36 13.81
CA SER A 290 -5.13 1.14 13.34
C SER A 290 -4.12 1.13 14.48
N VAL A 291 -4.14 2.15 15.35
CA VAL A 291 -3.17 2.25 16.48
C VAL A 291 -3.40 1.14 17.49
N VAL A 292 -4.64 0.79 17.82
CA VAL A 292 -4.97 -0.32 18.73
C VAL A 292 -4.47 -1.64 18.16
N TYR A 293 -4.68 -1.89 16.88
CA TYR A 293 -4.19 -3.11 16.22
C TYR A 293 -2.68 -3.24 16.34
N ALA A 294 -1.93 -2.21 15.94
CA ALA A 294 -0.47 -2.22 15.98
C ALA A 294 0.07 -2.44 17.41
N GLU A 295 -0.50 -1.76 18.40
CA GLU A 295 -0.07 -1.89 19.80
C GLU A 295 -0.46 -3.24 20.40
N CYS A 296 -1.61 -3.80 20.05
CA CYS A 296 -2.00 -5.15 20.45
C CYS A 296 -1.01 -6.19 19.91
N VAL A 297 -0.70 -6.14 18.60
CA VAL A 297 0.26 -7.04 17.97
C VAL A 297 1.65 -6.90 18.60
N ALA A 298 2.12 -5.66 18.82
CA ALA A 298 3.40 -5.38 19.47
C ALA A 298 3.45 -5.90 20.93
N ALA A 299 2.31 -5.91 21.65
CA ALA A 299 2.18 -6.43 22.99
C ALA A 299 1.91 -7.95 23.04
N GLY A 300 1.80 -8.63 21.91
CA GLY A 300 1.52 -10.06 21.80
C GLY A 300 0.07 -10.43 22.03
N LEU A 301 -0.87 -9.50 21.81
CA LEU A 301 -2.31 -9.75 21.81
C LEU A 301 -2.79 -10.06 20.39
N GLU A 302 -3.66 -11.04 20.23
CA GLU A 302 -4.35 -11.25 18.95
C GLU A 302 -5.43 -10.18 18.78
N CYS A 303 -5.36 -9.46 17.65
CA CYS A 303 -6.24 -8.35 17.34
C CYS A 303 -6.60 -8.36 15.86
N ARG A 304 -7.81 -7.89 15.52
CA ARG A 304 -8.27 -7.65 14.16
C ARG A 304 -8.91 -6.27 14.07
N ILE A 305 -8.76 -5.61 12.94
CA ILE A 305 -9.53 -4.41 12.62
C ILE A 305 -10.88 -4.87 12.07
N VAL A 306 -11.95 -4.28 12.57
CA VAL A 306 -13.32 -4.52 12.11
C VAL A 306 -13.81 -3.30 11.35
N THR A 307 -14.32 -3.54 10.15
CA THR A 307 -14.91 -2.50 9.30
C THR A 307 -16.41 -2.70 9.22
N GLY A 308 -17.18 -1.63 9.44
CA GLY A 308 -18.62 -1.68 9.38
C GLY A 308 -19.26 -0.29 9.47
N THR A 309 -20.43 -0.25 10.09
CA THR A 309 -21.14 1.01 10.33
C THR A 309 -21.60 1.12 11.77
N ARG A 310 -21.76 2.36 12.26
CA ARG A 310 -22.39 2.69 13.53
C ARG A 310 -23.39 3.83 13.30
N GLY A 311 -24.65 3.61 13.62
CA GLY A 311 -25.71 4.55 13.28
C GLY A 311 -25.83 4.83 11.78
N GLY A 312 -25.46 3.85 10.92
CA GLY A 312 -25.46 3.98 9.47
C GLY A 312 -24.25 4.71 8.85
N ALA A 313 -23.35 5.27 9.65
CA ALA A 313 -22.10 5.87 9.18
C ALA A 313 -20.94 4.86 9.21
N SER A 314 -20.01 4.95 8.27
CA SER A 314 -18.80 4.12 8.26
C SER A 314 -18.04 4.24 9.58
N HIS A 315 -17.65 3.11 10.16
CA HIS A 315 -17.00 3.05 11.45
C HIS A 315 -16.02 1.88 11.53
N TYR A 316 -14.96 2.05 12.35
CA TYR A 316 -13.90 1.09 12.53
C TYR A 316 -13.69 0.84 14.03
N TRP A 317 -13.48 -0.43 14.40
CA TRP A 317 -13.18 -0.83 15.77
C TRP A 317 -12.30 -2.08 15.77
N ASN A 318 -12.05 -2.68 16.92
CA ASN A 318 -11.16 -3.83 17.02
C ASN A 318 -11.89 -5.04 17.62
N LEU A 319 -11.47 -6.24 17.21
CA LEU A 319 -11.79 -7.51 17.83
C LEU A 319 -10.50 -8.05 18.46
N LEU A 320 -10.50 -8.24 19.78
CA LEU A 320 -9.37 -8.72 20.57
C LEU A 320 -9.66 -10.11 21.11
N CYS A 321 -8.65 -10.99 21.11
CA CYS A 321 -8.68 -12.23 21.85
C CYS A 321 -8.12 -11.99 23.27
N ILE A 322 -8.93 -12.20 24.29
CA ILE A 322 -8.57 -12.04 25.70
C ILE A 322 -8.79 -13.38 26.40
N ASP A 323 -7.73 -13.98 26.89
CA ASP A 323 -7.76 -15.28 27.60
C ASP A 323 -8.45 -16.41 26.78
N GLY A 324 -8.37 -16.34 25.44
CA GLY A 324 -8.94 -17.33 24.49
C GLY A 324 -10.36 -17.02 24.02
N GLU A 325 -10.98 -15.96 24.47
CA GLU A 325 -12.29 -15.49 24.02
C GLU A 325 -12.20 -14.16 23.27
N TYR A 326 -13.06 -13.95 22.28
CA TYR A 326 -13.04 -12.75 21.45
C TYR A 326 -14.04 -11.71 21.93
N TYR A 327 -13.58 -10.45 22.00
CA TYR A 327 -14.40 -9.30 22.40
C TYR A 327 -14.13 -8.11 21.49
N TYR A 328 -15.17 -7.35 21.23
CA TYR A 328 -15.03 -6.07 20.54
C TYR A 328 -14.62 -4.95 21.49
N VAL A 329 -13.75 -4.08 20.96
CA VAL A 329 -13.28 -2.87 21.66
C VAL A 329 -13.36 -1.68 20.70
N ASP A 330 -14.05 -0.63 21.11
CA ASP A 330 -14.15 0.62 20.37
C ASP A 330 -13.64 1.79 21.23
N LEU A 331 -12.42 2.26 20.89
CA LEU A 331 -11.82 3.37 21.61
C LEU A 331 -12.45 4.73 21.23
N MET A 332 -12.96 4.87 20.01
CA MET A 332 -13.71 6.08 19.64
C MET A 332 -14.94 6.27 20.51
N ARG A 333 -15.73 5.20 20.70
CA ARG A 333 -16.86 5.15 21.64
C ARG A 333 -16.41 5.50 23.07
N SER A 334 -15.26 4.99 23.50
CA SER A 334 -14.72 5.28 24.84
C SER A 334 -14.38 6.77 25.02
N VAL A 335 -13.80 7.40 24.02
CA VAL A 335 -13.46 8.83 24.03
C VAL A 335 -14.73 9.70 23.99
N GLU A 336 -15.70 9.38 23.13
CA GLU A 336 -16.96 10.10 23.03
C GLU A 336 -17.75 10.11 24.34
N ARG A 337 -17.66 9.03 25.13
CA ARG A 337 -18.39 8.85 26.36
C ARG A 337 -17.57 9.14 27.63
N ASP A 338 -16.34 9.64 27.50
CA ASP A 338 -15.38 9.87 28.59
C ASP A 338 -15.19 8.62 29.49
N MET A 339 -15.11 7.42 28.86
CA MET A 339 -14.96 6.16 29.57
C MET A 339 -13.49 5.97 29.95
N ARG A 340 -13.23 5.75 31.23
CA ARG A 340 -11.88 5.58 31.76
C ARG A 340 -11.41 4.13 31.86
N GLU A 341 -12.33 3.21 31.78
CA GLU A 341 -12.09 1.77 31.90
C GLU A 341 -12.39 1.08 30.56
N LEU A 342 -11.61 0.05 30.26
CA LEU A 342 -11.82 -0.79 29.10
C LEU A 342 -13.19 -1.48 29.21
N THR A 343 -13.94 -1.44 28.12
CA THR A 343 -15.18 -2.20 27.98
C THR A 343 -15.01 -3.23 26.89
N LEU A 344 -15.12 -4.50 27.25
CA LEU A 344 -15.18 -5.62 26.34
C LEU A 344 -16.64 -5.85 25.95
N LEU A 345 -16.93 -5.84 24.66
CA LEU A 345 -18.28 -5.90 24.11
C LEU A 345 -18.51 -7.19 23.34
N THR A 346 -19.70 -7.76 23.46
CA THR A 346 -20.14 -8.87 22.64
C THR A 346 -20.82 -8.39 21.36
N SER A 347 -21.02 -9.31 20.39
CA SER A 347 -21.78 -9.01 19.16
C SER A 347 -23.19 -8.48 19.46
N GLU A 348 -23.87 -9.05 20.45
CA GLU A 348 -25.21 -8.64 20.84
C GLU A 348 -25.23 -7.19 21.36
N GLN A 349 -24.27 -6.87 22.25
CA GLN A 349 -24.14 -5.52 22.81
C GLN A 349 -23.81 -4.45 21.75
N LEU A 350 -23.01 -4.80 20.73
CA LEU A 350 -22.76 -3.87 19.63
C LEU A 350 -24.00 -3.65 18.76
N LYS A 351 -24.76 -4.73 18.45
CA LYS A 351 -26.02 -4.63 17.69
C LYS A 351 -27.05 -3.74 18.38
N ASP A 352 -27.12 -3.81 19.71
CA ASP A 352 -28.00 -2.97 20.53
C ASP A 352 -27.60 -1.45 20.46
N GLU A 353 -26.37 -1.15 20.05
CA GLU A 353 -25.85 0.19 19.86
C GLU A 353 -25.74 0.61 18.36
N ASP A 354 -26.55 0.01 17.49
CA ASP A 354 -26.63 0.31 16.05
C ASP A 354 -25.33 0.06 15.27
N TYR A 355 -24.50 -0.93 15.67
CA TYR A 355 -23.38 -1.39 14.85
C TYR A 355 -23.84 -2.46 13.86
N ALA A 356 -23.27 -2.43 12.64
CA ALA A 356 -23.48 -3.44 11.62
C ALA A 356 -22.16 -3.73 10.88
N TRP A 357 -21.82 -5.03 10.73
CA TRP A 357 -20.63 -5.52 10.05
C TRP A 357 -20.89 -6.93 9.50
N PRO A 358 -20.04 -7.46 8.59
CA PRO A 358 -20.13 -8.85 8.13
C PRO A 358 -19.63 -9.80 9.23
N GLU A 359 -20.49 -10.14 10.16
CA GLU A 359 -20.17 -10.90 11.39
C GLU A 359 -19.53 -12.26 11.09
N ASP A 360 -19.94 -12.92 10.01
CA ASP A 360 -19.41 -14.23 9.59
C ASP A 360 -17.91 -14.20 9.21
N ASP A 361 -17.35 -13.03 8.95
CA ASP A 361 -15.93 -12.85 8.63
C ASP A 361 -15.03 -12.82 9.88
N TYR A 362 -15.63 -12.81 11.07
CA TYR A 362 -14.95 -12.68 12.34
C TYR A 362 -15.26 -13.83 13.29
N PRO A 363 -14.33 -14.18 14.21
CA PRO A 363 -14.61 -15.11 15.30
C PRO A 363 -15.81 -14.69 16.15
N ALA A 364 -16.59 -15.67 16.59
CA ALA A 364 -17.73 -15.43 17.45
C ALA A 364 -17.30 -14.90 18.84
N THR A 365 -18.08 -13.97 19.39
CA THR A 365 -17.94 -13.53 20.77
C THR A 365 -18.77 -14.41 21.71
N PRO A 366 -18.46 -14.46 23.02
CA PRO A 366 -19.32 -15.13 24.00
C PRO A 366 -20.73 -14.57 23.95
N SER A 367 -21.73 -15.43 24.24
CA SER A 367 -23.11 -14.96 24.50
C SER A 367 -23.07 -14.02 25.69
N ALA A 368 -23.90 -12.99 25.69
CA ALA A 368 -24.13 -12.15 26.86
C ALA A 368 -24.91 -12.97 27.92
N GLU A 369 -24.24 -13.97 28.52
CA GLU A 369 -24.83 -14.67 29.65
C GLU A 369 -24.91 -13.75 30.88
N GLU A 370 -26.03 -13.85 31.60
CA GLU A 370 -26.24 -13.24 32.91
C GLU A 370 -24.97 -13.34 33.77
N PRO A 371 -24.59 -12.28 34.48
CA PRO A 371 -23.47 -12.35 35.40
C PRO A 371 -23.67 -13.55 36.33
N PRO A 372 -22.62 -14.33 36.65
CA PRO A 372 -22.77 -15.52 37.48
C PRO A 372 -23.57 -15.17 38.73
N GLN A 373 -24.69 -15.83 38.89
CA GLN A 373 -25.54 -15.64 40.08
C GLN A 373 -24.66 -15.86 41.31
N PRO A 374 -24.73 -14.97 42.32
CA PRO A 374 -24.03 -15.21 43.57
C PRO A 374 -24.51 -16.56 44.14
N PRO A 375 -23.61 -17.37 44.67
CA PRO A 375 -23.96 -18.69 45.19
C PRO A 375 -25.13 -18.59 46.15
N ASP A 376 -26.14 -19.43 45.94
CA ASP A 376 -27.35 -19.51 46.73
C ASP A 376 -26.94 -19.73 48.20
N PRO A 377 -27.35 -18.86 49.18
CA PRO A 377 -26.94 -18.98 50.57
C PRO A 377 -27.53 -20.19 51.31
N THR A 378 -28.19 -21.13 50.61
CA THR A 378 -28.90 -22.28 51.18
C THR A 378 -28.24 -23.65 50.99
N GLU A 379 -27.04 -23.78 50.38
CA GLU A 379 -26.36 -25.07 50.43
C GLU A 379 -25.56 -25.21 51.75
N PRO A 380 -25.94 -26.13 52.64
CA PRO A 380 -25.16 -26.39 53.88
C PRO A 380 -23.86 -27.10 53.50
N THR A 381 -22.75 -26.50 53.87
CA THR A 381 -21.42 -27.12 53.87
C THR A 381 -21.47 -28.45 54.60
N SER A 382 -21.29 -29.57 53.89
CA SER A 382 -21.07 -30.88 54.48
C SER A 382 -19.74 -30.86 55.22
N GLU A 383 -19.84 -30.78 56.58
CA GLU A 383 -18.70 -30.99 57.46
C GLU A 383 -18.25 -32.45 57.31
N THR A 384 -17.01 -32.62 56.88
CA THR A 384 -16.31 -33.90 56.85
C THR A 384 -15.92 -34.24 58.30
N GLU A 385 -16.67 -35.17 58.97
CA GLU A 385 -16.30 -35.73 60.25
C GLU A 385 -14.92 -36.39 60.15
N SER A 386 -13.96 -35.84 60.88
CA SER A 386 -12.66 -36.45 61.14
C SER A 386 -12.84 -37.50 62.24
N THR A 387 -12.79 -38.78 61.91
CA THR A 387 -12.68 -39.86 62.83
C THR A 387 -11.34 -39.83 63.58
N GLU A 388 -11.37 -39.42 64.83
CA GLU A 388 -10.28 -39.63 65.79
C GLU A 388 -10.14 -41.15 66.10
N HIS A 389 -8.97 -41.66 65.76
CA HIS A 389 -8.57 -43.00 66.18
C HIS A 389 -7.72 -42.89 67.44
N SER A 390 -8.37 -43.21 68.59
CA SER A 390 -7.70 -43.36 69.88
C SER A 390 -6.78 -44.57 69.83
N ALA A 391 -5.53 -44.43 70.19
CA ALA A 391 -4.62 -45.50 70.57
C ALA A 391 -4.33 -45.42 72.10
N GLU A 392 -4.75 -46.40 72.78
CA GLU A 392 -4.42 -46.71 74.21
C GLU A 392 -2.93 -47.04 74.39
N PRO A 393 -2.32 -46.71 75.49
CA PRO A 393 -0.96 -47.13 75.80
C PRO A 393 -0.99 -48.44 76.60
N THR A 394 -0.17 -49.42 76.29
CA THR A 394 0.22 -50.53 77.13
C THR A 394 1.69 -50.41 77.48
N GLU A 395 1.94 -50.41 78.81
CA GLU A 395 3.12 -50.74 79.67
C GLU A 395 4.52 -50.55 79.03
#